data_60e177fdc16dd1dbeb5e695d60f6900d
#
_entry.id   60e177fdc16dd1dbeb5e695d60f6900d
#
_cell.length_a   1.000
_cell.length_b   1.000
_cell.length_c   1.000
_cell.angle_alpha   90.00
_cell.angle_beta   90.00
_cell.angle_gamma   90.00
#
_symmetry.space_group_name_H-M   'P 1'
#
loop_
_entity.id
_entity.type
_entity.pdbx_description
1 polymer ?
#
loop_
_entity_poly.entity_id
_entity_poly.type
_entity_poly.pdbx_seq_one_letter_code
_entity_poly.pdbx_strand_id
1 'polypeptide(L)'
;LLIKITNEYPKDYLTSKLYPEAYLCFDQINDEFFKYLSEMEPFGQGNPLPLFWSRGCKVTNIRVLSNNFQILTLKKNYHEIKAVDWRNEYQYKKGDLVDVVYNVEKDHWKKNNNYQLNIKDSRKFHKFSNIILGNRNYLCNLTEDNKIEVKNEKGNILKNDSDLNSIFSG
;
A
#
# COMPACT_ATOMS: atom_id res chain seq x y z
N LEU A 1 -13.53 32.43 -3.43
CA LEU A 1 -14.50 31.51 -2.82
C LEU A 1 -13.82 30.25 -2.26
N LEU A 2 -12.95 29.60 -3.03
CA LEU A 2 -12.20 28.40 -2.61
C LEU A 2 -11.31 28.63 -1.37
N ILE A 3 -10.61 29.76 -1.30
CA ILE A 3 -9.75 30.13 -0.16
C ILE A 3 -10.55 30.30 1.15
N LYS A 4 -11.81 30.76 1.06
CA LYS A 4 -12.68 30.91 2.22
C LYS A 4 -13.10 29.55 2.79
N ILE A 5 -13.42 28.60 1.91
CA ILE A 5 -13.85 27.25 2.29
C ILE A 5 -12.68 26.51 2.99
N THR A 6 -11.44 26.63 2.49
CA THR A 6 -10.28 25.98 3.10
C THR A 6 -9.93 26.49 4.49
N ASN A 7 -10.35 27.70 4.85
CA ASN A 7 -10.12 28.28 6.19
C ASN A 7 -11.22 27.94 7.20
N GLU A 8 -12.41 27.56 6.73
CA GLU A 8 -13.57 27.26 7.59
C GLU A 8 -13.67 25.77 7.98
N TYR A 9 -13.00 24.89 7.23
CA TYR A 9 -13.02 23.44 7.51
C TYR A 9 -11.66 22.94 8.02
N PRO A 10 -11.63 22.04 9.02
CA PRO A 10 -10.41 21.38 9.42
C PRO A 10 -9.75 20.72 8.21
N LYS A 11 -8.43 20.82 8.09
CA LYS A 11 -7.67 20.27 6.95
C LYS A 11 -7.93 18.77 6.70
N ASP A 12 -8.29 18.04 7.76
CA ASP A 12 -8.61 16.61 7.69
C ASP A 12 -9.87 16.30 6.87
N TYR A 13 -10.80 17.26 6.74
CA TYR A 13 -12.01 17.10 5.90
C TYR A 13 -11.73 17.35 4.42
N LEU A 14 -10.62 18.01 4.11
CA LEU A 14 -10.22 18.34 2.73
C LEU A 14 -9.28 17.30 2.11
N THR A 15 -8.81 16.35 2.91
CA THR A 15 -7.97 15.25 2.43
C THR A 15 -8.79 14.01 2.15
N SER A 16 -8.76 13.52 0.93
CA SER A 16 -9.37 12.23 0.58
C SER A 16 -8.65 11.12 1.36
N LYS A 17 -9.36 10.46 2.27
CA LYS A 17 -8.82 9.31 3.01
C LYS A 17 -9.16 8.03 2.24
N LEU A 18 -8.16 7.25 1.95
CA LEU A 18 -8.33 5.90 1.41
C LEU A 18 -8.41 4.91 2.58
N TYR A 19 -9.36 3.99 2.49
CA TYR A 19 -9.57 2.93 3.45
C TYR A 19 -9.36 1.57 2.76
N PRO A 20 -8.12 1.04 2.75
CA PRO A 20 -7.87 -0.28 2.19
C PRO A 20 -8.58 -1.36 3.02
N GLU A 21 -9.23 -2.29 2.34
CA GLU A 21 -9.97 -3.39 2.96
C GLU A 21 -9.04 -4.46 3.53
N ALA A 22 -7.93 -4.75 2.82
CA ALA A 22 -7.04 -5.82 3.25
C ALA A 22 -5.57 -5.57 2.85
N TYR A 23 -4.67 -6.16 3.64
CA TYR A 23 -3.28 -6.36 3.25
C TYR A 23 -3.18 -7.55 2.30
N LEU A 24 -2.42 -7.39 1.21
CA LEU A 24 -2.27 -8.42 0.21
C LEU A 24 -0.79 -8.66 -0.10
N CYS A 25 -0.37 -9.92 -0.07
CA CYS A 25 0.95 -10.33 -0.55
C CYS A 25 0.90 -10.60 -2.06
N PHE A 26 1.98 -10.33 -2.79
CA PHE A 26 1.98 -10.48 -4.25
C PHE A 26 1.82 -11.93 -4.74
N ASP A 27 2.23 -12.92 -3.95
CA ASP A 27 2.03 -14.34 -4.20
C ASP A 27 0.56 -14.78 -4.11
N GLN A 28 -0.26 -14.00 -3.39
CA GLN A 28 -1.71 -14.22 -3.29
C GLN A 28 -2.47 -13.72 -4.53
N ILE A 29 -1.86 -12.87 -5.36
CA ILE A 29 -2.48 -12.33 -6.57
C ILE A 29 -2.37 -13.35 -7.70
N ASN A 30 -3.32 -14.27 -7.75
CA ASN A 30 -3.38 -15.38 -8.69
C ASN A 30 -4.79 -15.55 -9.30
N ASP A 31 -4.98 -16.57 -10.12
CA ASP A 31 -6.26 -16.80 -10.79
C ASP A 31 -7.39 -17.11 -9.80
N GLU A 32 -7.10 -17.78 -8.69
CA GLU A 32 -8.08 -18.08 -7.65
C GLU A 32 -8.55 -16.80 -6.95
N PHE A 33 -7.61 -15.96 -6.53
CA PHE A 33 -7.91 -14.64 -5.97
C PHE A 33 -8.78 -13.82 -6.91
N PHE A 34 -8.44 -13.80 -8.21
CA PHE A 34 -9.17 -13.01 -9.18
C PHE A 34 -10.57 -13.60 -9.46
N LYS A 35 -10.75 -14.91 -9.34
CA LYS A 35 -12.07 -15.54 -9.38
C LYS A 35 -12.95 -15.04 -8.23
N TYR A 36 -12.47 -15.06 -6.99
CA TYR A 36 -13.22 -14.52 -5.86
C TYR A 36 -13.53 -13.03 -6.02
N LEU A 37 -12.55 -12.24 -6.53
CA LEU A 37 -12.79 -10.83 -6.80
C LEU A 37 -13.91 -10.62 -7.81
N SER A 38 -13.97 -11.43 -8.87
CA SER A 38 -15.04 -11.33 -9.89
C SER A 38 -16.40 -11.80 -9.40
N GLU A 39 -16.48 -12.67 -8.39
CA GLU A 39 -17.74 -13.04 -7.74
C GLU A 39 -18.38 -11.87 -6.94
N MET A 40 -17.60 -10.85 -6.62
CA MET A 40 -18.08 -9.63 -5.95
C MET A 40 -18.66 -8.58 -6.94
N GLU A 41 -18.54 -8.81 -8.24
CA GLU A 41 -19.09 -7.93 -9.28
C GLU A 41 -20.64 -7.92 -9.26
N PRO A 42 -21.32 -6.85 -9.74
CA PRO A 42 -20.75 -5.69 -10.42
C PRO A 42 -20.25 -4.62 -9.47
N PHE A 43 -19.08 -4.07 -9.77
CA PHE A 43 -18.54 -2.91 -9.05
C PHE A 43 -19.15 -1.61 -9.57
N GLY A 44 -19.40 -0.65 -8.67
CA GLY A 44 -19.99 0.65 -8.99
C GLY A 44 -20.12 1.55 -7.77
N GLN A 45 -21.04 2.51 -7.81
CA GLN A 45 -21.19 3.54 -6.78
C GLN A 45 -21.51 2.95 -5.39
N GLY A 46 -22.35 1.91 -5.31
CA GLY A 46 -22.73 1.25 -4.04
C GLY A 46 -21.82 0.05 -3.67
N ASN A 47 -20.95 -0.38 -4.57
CA ASN A 47 -20.02 -1.49 -4.38
C ASN A 47 -18.70 -1.15 -5.09
N PRO A 48 -17.82 -0.33 -4.49
CA PRO A 48 -16.58 0.09 -5.12
C PRO A 48 -15.61 -1.08 -5.27
N LEU A 49 -14.73 -0.99 -6.27
CA LEU A 49 -13.66 -1.97 -6.45
C LEU A 49 -12.76 -1.99 -5.20
N PRO A 50 -12.52 -3.16 -4.58
CA PRO A 50 -11.76 -3.27 -3.36
C PRO A 50 -10.37 -2.66 -3.46
N LEU A 51 -9.98 -1.97 -2.40
CA LEU A 51 -8.65 -1.40 -2.22
C LEU A 51 -7.81 -2.34 -1.37
N PHE A 52 -6.63 -2.67 -1.87
CA PHE A 52 -5.64 -3.45 -1.17
C PHE A 52 -4.41 -2.61 -0.86
N TRP A 53 -3.61 -3.06 0.06
CA TRP A 53 -2.34 -2.42 0.35
C TRP A 53 -1.22 -3.44 0.55
N SER A 54 0.00 -3.02 0.22
CA SER A 54 1.23 -3.79 0.46
C SER A 54 2.31 -2.86 0.96
N ARG A 55 3.14 -3.37 1.85
CA ARG A 55 4.14 -2.57 2.54
C ARG A 55 5.55 -2.98 2.14
N GLY A 56 6.44 -1.99 2.02
CA GLY A 56 7.87 -2.22 1.79
C GLY A 56 8.18 -2.88 0.44
N CYS A 57 7.40 -2.55 -0.60
CA CYS A 57 7.62 -3.06 -1.94
C CYS A 57 8.83 -2.36 -2.59
N LYS A 58 9.77 -3.14 -3.14
CA LYS A 58 10.94 -2.59 -3.83
C LYS A 58 10.60 -2.26 -5.27
N VAL A 59 10.89 -1.03 -5.70
CA VAL A 59 10.81 -0.62 -7.10
C VAL A 59 12.01 -1.19 -7.85
N THR A 60 11.80 -2.20 -8.70
CA THR A 60 12.89 -2.85 -9.48
C THR A 60 13.04 -2.25 -10.86
N ASN A 61 11.95 -1.76 -11.45
CA ASN A 61 11.97 -1.10 -12.75
C ASN A 61 10.94 0.02 -12.83
N ILE A 62 11.22 1.04 -13.67
CA ILE A 62 10.34 2.19 -13.92
C ILE A 62 10.37 2.48 -15.41
N ARG A 63 9.19 2.68 -15.99
CA ARG A 63 9.00 3.20 -17.34
C ARG A 63 8.04 4.37 -17.30
N VAL A 64 8.49 5.53 -17.70
CA VAL A 64 7.65 6.73 -17.80
C VAL A 64 7.01 6.77 -19.18
N LEU A 65 5.72 7.01 -19.24
CA LEU A 65 4.95 7.21 -20.47
C LEU A 65 4.86 8.70 -20.83
N SER A 66 4.34 9.00 -22.05
CA SER A 66 4.28 10.33 -22.63
C SER A 66 3.56 11.38 -21.78
N ASN A 67 2.67 11.00 -20.90
CA ASN A 67 1.91 11.89 -20.01
C ASN A 67 2.43 11.87 -18.57
N ASN A 68 3.70 11.54 -18.36
CA ASN A 68 4.32 11.35 -17.06
C ASN A 68 3.71 10.23 -16.20
N PHE A 69 2.81 9.41 -16.75
CA PHE A 69 2.34 8.22 -16.08
C PHE A 69 3.48 7.22 -15.90
N GLN A 70 3.48 6.51 -14.79
CA GLN A 70 4.57 5.63 -14.44
C GLN A 70 4.10 4.17 -14.43
N ILE A 71 4.81 3.33 -15.19
CA ILE A 71 4.70 1.88 -15.10
C ILE A 71 5.87 1.39 -14.30
N LEU A 72 5.57 0.68 -13.22
CA LEU A 72 6.53 0.17 -12.25
C LEU A 72 6.57 -1.36 -12.32
N THR A 73 7.71 -1.92 -11.98
CA THR A 73 7.79 -3.30 -11.50
C THR A 73 8.08 -3.23 -10.01
N LEU A 74 7.14 -3.71 -9.22
CA LEU A 74 7.26 -3.81 -7.77
C LEU A 74 7.63 -5.24 -7.38
N LYS A 75 8.59 -5.37 -6.50
CA LYS A 75 9.05 -6.66 -5.96
C LYS A 75 8.82 -6.72 -4.47
N LYS A 76 8.23 -7.82 -4.02
CA LYS A 76 8.15 -8.17 -2.61
C LYS A 76 8.49 -9.64 -2.46
N ASN A 77 9.46 -9.94 -1.58
CA ASN A 77 10.05 -11.27 -1.48
C ASN A 77 10.54 -11.75 -2.86
N TYR A 78 10.04 -12.87 -3.35
CA TYR A 78 10.41 -13.48 -4.64
C TYR A 78 9.45 -13.11 -5.78
N HIS A 79 8.34 -12.40 -5.49
CA HIS A 79 7.31 -12.09 -6.47
C HIS A 79 7.46 -10.67 -7.01
N GLU A 80 7.35 -10.55 -8.32
CA GLU A 80 7.32 -9.27 -9.02
C GLU A 80 5.96 -9.09 -9.70
N ILE A 81 5.44 -7.86 -9.61
CA ILE A 81 4.18 -7.50 -10.24
C ILE A 81 4.30 -6.14 -10.93
N LYS A 82 3.63 -6.02 -12.07
CA LYS A 82 3.48 -4.75 -12.77
C LYS A 82 2.51 -3.86 -12.01
N ALA A 83 2.86 -2.59 -11.86
CA ALA A 83 1.99 -1.59 -11.27
C ALA A 83 1.95 -0.34 -12.14
N VAL A 84 0.80 0.32 -12.20
CA VAL A 84 0.61 1.54 -12.97
C VAL A 84 0.15 2.64 -12.04
N ASP A 85 0.85 3.77 -12.07
CA ASP A 85 0.46 5.00 -11.39
C ASP A 85 0.07 6.06 -12.42
N TRP A 86 -1.23 6.36 -12.48
CA TRP A 86 -1.82 7.33 -13.40
C TRP A 86 -1.82 8.76 -12.83
N ARG A 87 -1.52 8.94 -11.54
CA ARG A 87 -1.65 10.23 -10.87
C ARG A 87 -0.40 11.08 -10.93
N ASN A 88 0.78 10.44 -11.06
CA ASN A 88 2.08 11.10 -11.08
C ASN A 88 2.36 12.01 -9.87
N GLU A 89 1.77 11.66 -8.72
CA GLU A 89 1.96 12.42 -7.47
C GLU A 89 3.26 12.04 -6.77
N TYR A 90 3.70 10.79 -6.96
CA TYR A 90 4.91 10.27 -6.36
C TYR A 90 6.00 10.03 -7.41
N GLN A 91 7.19 10.57 -7.16
CA GLN A 91 8.36 10.39 -8.03
C GLN A 91 9.16 9.17 -7.57
N TYR A 92 8.89 8.02 -8.19
CA TYR A 92 9.60 6.77 -7.87
C TYR A 92 11.02 6.78 -8.41
N LYS A 93 11.92 6.14 -7.66
CA LYS A 93 13.29 5.83 -8.10
C LYS A 93 13.53 4.33 -8.02
N LYS A 94 14.31 3.80 -8.95
CA LYS A 94 14.73 2.40 -8.91
C LYS A 94 15.49 2.13 -7.61
N GLY A 95 15.07 1.11 -6.87
CA GLY A 95 15.61 0.76 -5.56
C GLY A 95 14.80 1.31 -4.38
N ASP A 96 13.86 2.23 -4.60
CA ASP A 96 12.99 2.72 -3.54
C ASP A 96 12.19 1.58 -2.90
N LEU A 97 11.99 1.69 -1.60
CA LEU A 97 11.01 0.90 -0.87
C LEU A 97 9.78 1.77 -0.63
N VAL A 98 8.62 1.27 -1.05
CA VAL A 98 7.36 2.00 -0.98
C VAL A 98 6.24 1.16 -0.37
N ASP A 99 5.36 1.81 0.37
CA ASP A 99 4.04 1.28 0.71
C ASP A 99 3.08 1.73 -0.40
N VAL A 100 2.22 0.85 -0.87
CA VAL A 100 1.28 1.13 -1.97
C VAL A 100 -0.13 0.71 -1.61
N VAL A 101 -1.10 1.53 -2.01
CA VAL A 101 -2.54 1.23 -1.99
C VAL A 101 -3.00 1.11 -3.44
N TYR A 102 -3.74 0.06 -3.76
CA TYR A 102 -4.05 -0.27 -5.15
C TYR A 102 -5.33 -1.10 -5.30
N ASN A 103 -5.89 -1.09 -6.52
CA ASN A 103 -6.79 -2.13 -6.98
C ASN A 103 -6.01 -3.17 -7.81
N VAL A 104 -6.50 -4.41 -7.84
CA VAL A 104 -5.94 -5.46 -8.71
C VAL A 104 -6.78 -5.54 -9.99
N GLU A 105 -6.11 -5.51 -11.13
CA GLU A 105 -6.75 -5.55 -12.45
C GLU A 105 -6.07 -6.60 -13.34
N LYS A 106 -6.79 -7.09 -14.35
CA LYS A 106 -6.17 -7.91 -15.43
C LYS A 106 -5.30 -7.03 -16.31
N ASP A 107 -4.10 -7.50 -16.65
CA ASP A 107 -3.25 -6.84 -17.64
C ASP A 107 -3.71 -7.21 -19.05
N HIS A 108 -4.55 -6.39 -19.65
CA HIS A 108 -5.10 -6.60 -21.00
C HIS A 108 -4.07 -6.51 -22.13
N TRP A 109 -2.84 -6.05 -21.83
CA TRP A 109 -1.78 -5.88 -22.83
C TRP A 109 -0.92 -7.14 -23.04
N LYS A 110 -1.02 -8.12 -22.15
CA LYS A 110 -0.32 -9.39 -22.27
C LYS A 110 -1.31 -10.53 -22.52
N LYS A 111 -0.98 -11.42 -23.46
CA LYS A 111 -1.82 -12.57 -23.86
C LYS A 111 -1.98 -13.66 -22.76
N ASN A 112 -1.18 -13.61 -21.70
CA ASN A 112 -1.27 -14.51 -20.55
C ASN A 112 -2.04 -13.82 -19.42
N ASN A 113 -2.76 -14.57 -18.60
CA ASN A 113 -3.49 -14.10 -17.41
C ASN A 113 -2.53 -13.42 -16.42
N ASN A 114 -2.05 -12.26 -16.77
CA ASN A 114 -1.20 -11.48 -15.90
C ASN A 114 -2.06 -10.42 -15.19
N TYR A 115 -1.75 -10.19 -13.95
CA TYR A 115 -2.38 -9.17 -13.12
C TYR A 115 -1.48 -7.96 -13.02
N GLN A 116 -2.09 -6.79 -12.85
CA GLN A 116 -1.38 -5.54 -12.57
C GLN A 116 -2.05 -4.81 -11.43
N LEU A 117 -1.27 -3.98 -10.77
CA LEU A 117 -1.75 -3.10 -9.71
C LEU A 117 -2.07 -1.73 -10.32
N ASN A 118 -3.26 -1.21 -10.06
CA ASN A 118 -3.61 0.18 -10.34
C ASN A 118 -3.43 0.98 -9.07
N ILE A 119 -2.31 1.70 -8.95
CA ILE A 119 -1.94 2.44 -7.74
C ILE A 119 -2.90 3.60 -7.50
N LYS A 120 -3.47 3.65 -6.31
CA LYS A 120 -4.35 4.71 -5.82
C LYS A 120 -3.67 5.64 -4.84
N ASP A 121 -2.65 5.13 -4.13
CA ASP A 121 -1.77 5.93 -3.29
C ASP A 121 -0.44 5.23 -3.05
N SER A 122 0.60 6.00 -2.74
CA SER A 122 1.91 5.47 -2.43
C SER A 122 2.67 6.43 -1.53
N ARG A 123 3.48 5.87 -0.67
CA ARG A 123 4.38 6.62 0.19
C ARG A 123 5.71 5.90 0.33
N LYS A 124 6.75 6.65 0.66
CA LYS A 124 8.04 6.05 1.01
C LYS A 124 7.87 5.11 2.21
N PHE A 125 8.41 3.92 2.11
CA PHE A 125 8.42 2.97 3.22
C PHE A 125 9.31 3.51 4.35
N HIS A 126 8.74 3.53 5.54
CA HIS A 126 9.47 3.84 6.76
C HIS A 126 9.51 2.60 7.64
N LYS A 127 10.73 2.17 8.01
CA LYS A 127 10.93 1.07 8.97
C LYS A 127 10.37 1.40 10.37
N PHE A 128 10.15 2.68 10.62
CA PHE A 128 9.68 3.18 11.92
C PHE A 128 8.30 3.80 11.78
N SER A 129 7.46 3.58 12.77
CA SER A 129 6.18 4.27 12.92
C SER A 129 6.08 4.80 14.35
N ASN A 130 5.78 6.10 14.48
CA ASN A 130 5.43 6.66 15.79
C ASN A 130 3.94 6.40 16.03
N ILE A 131 3.63 5.77 17.14
CA ILE A 131 2.27 5.51 17.59
C ILE A 131 2.06 6.31 18.87
N ILE A 132 0.99 7.11 18.89
CA ILE A 132 0.57 7.86 20.09
C ILE A 132 -0.63 7.11 20.67
N LEU A 133 -0.48 6.61 21.89
CA LEU A 133 -1.56 5.98 22.65
C LEU A 133 -1.80 6.81 23.92
N GLY A 134 -2.92 7.52 23.96
CA GLY A 134 -3.18 8.51 25.00
C GLY A 134 -2.11 9.61 24.98
N ASN A 135 -1.41 9.79 26.09
CA ASN A 135 -0.33 10.79 26.25
C ASN A 135 1.07 10.20 26.12
N ARG A 136 1.21 9.01 25.52
CA ARG A 136 2.50 8.31 25.41
C ARG A 136 2.87 8.08 23.94
N ASN A 137 4.13 8.35 23.63
CA ASN A 137 4.72 8.07 22.33
C ASN A 137 5.46 6.73 22.34
N TYR A 138 5.23 5.95 21.29
CA TYR A 138 5.90 4.68 21.08
C TYR A 138 6.53 4.68 19.68
N LEU A 139 7.79 4.28 19.61
CA LEU A 139 8.48 4.05 18.35
C LEU A 139 8.38 2.55 18.02
N CYS A 140 7.62 2.21 17.00
CA CYS A 140 7.51 0.84 16.50
C CYS A 140 8.48 0.65 15.33
N ASN A 141 9.37 -0.32 15.46
CA ASN A 141 10.36 -0.68 14.46
C ASN A 141 10.12 -2.10 13.97
N LEU A 142 10.19 -2.31 12.65
CA LEU A 142 10.26 -3.65 12.07
C LEU A 142 11.74 -4.02 11.94
N THR A 143 12.15 -5.05 12.67
CA THR A 143 13.53 -5.58 12.60
C THR A 143 13.78 -6.34 11.30
N GLU A 144 15.05 -6.63 10.98
CA GLU A 144 15.44 -7.39 9.79
C GLU A 144 14.83 -8.81 9.78
N ASP A 145 14.56 -9.38 10.97
CA ASP A 145 13.94 -10.68 11.18
C ASP A 145 12.39 -10.63 11.14
N ASN A 146 11.80 -9.54 10.60
CA ASN A 146 10.36 -9.30 10.57
C ASN A 146 9.65 -9.29 11.95
N LYS A 147 10.39 -9.02 13.02
CA LYS A 147 9.84 -8.87 14.38
C LYS A 147 9.50 -7.41 14.64
N ILE A 148 8.47 -7.19 15.45
CA ILE A 148 8.10 -5.84 15.90
C ILE A 148 8.86 -5.53 17.19
N GLU A 149 9.61 -4.45 17.16
CA GLU A 149 10.24 -3.83 18.33
C GLU A 149 9.49 -2.55 18.68
N VAL A 150 8.97 -2.47 19.89
CA VAL A 150 8.27 -1.27 20.40
C VAL A 150 9.13 -0.62 21.46
N LYS A 151 9.51 0.63 21.26
CA LYS A 151 10.30 1.41 22.20
C LYS A 151 9.46 2.56 22.77
N ASN A 152 9.40 2.69 24.08
CA ASN A 152 8.73 3.81 24.73
C ASN A 152 9.67 5.04 24.89
N GLU A 153 9.13 6.17 25.35
CA GLU A 153 9.88 7.41 25.58
C GLU A 153 11.02 7.24 26.61
N LYS A 154 10.92 6.28 27.50
CA LYS A 154 11.94 5.97 28.52
C LYS A 154 13.04 5.04 27.98
N GLY A 155 12.95 4.63 26.72
CA GLY A 155 13.90 3.73 26.09
C GLY A 155 13.68 2.24 26.39
N ASN A 156 12.62 1.88 27.12
CA ASN A 156 12.28 0.47 27.35
C ASN A 156 11.83 -0.17 26.02
N ILE A 157 12.39 -1.32 25.70
CA ILE A 157 12.14 -2.05 24.48
C ILE A 157 11.32 -3.29 24.80
N LEU A 158 10.22 -3.45 24.10
CA LEU A 158 9.39 -4.66 24.09
C LEU A 158 9.58 -5.32 22.72
N LYS A 159 10.14 -6.54 22.71
CA LYS A 159 10.24 -7.35 21.50
C LYS A 159 9.14 -8.40 21.56
N ASN A 160 8.33 -8.46 20.53
CA ASN A 160 7.35 -9.53 20.41
C ASN A 160 7.92 -10.60 19.47
N ASP A 161 8.06 -11.82 19.99
CA ASP A 161 8.51 -12.99 19.23
C ASP A 161 7.40 -13.64 18.38
N SER A 162 6.16 -13.12 18.47
CA SER A 162 5.08 -13.58 17.60
C SER A 162 5.30 -13.10 16.18
N ASP A 163 5.32 -14.04 15.27
CA ASP A 163 5.41 -13.79 13.83
C ASP A 163 4.25 -12.85 13.40
N LEU A 164 4.56 -11.81 12.63
CA LEU A 164 3.53 -10.87 12.12
C LEU A 164 2.38 -11.60 11.41
N ASN A 165 2.66 -12.76 10.84
CA ASN A 165 1.65 -13.62 10.21
C ASN A 165 0.58 -14.12 11.19
N SER A 166 0.88 -14.24 12.49
CA SER A 166 -0.10 -14.67 13.51
C SER A 166 -1.03 -13.54 13.99
N ILE A 167 -0.65 -12.28 13.78
CA ILE A 167 -1.44 -11.11 14.18
C ILE A 167 -2.52 -10.79 13.15
N PHE A 168 -2.31 -11.18 11.90
CA PHE A 168 -3.22 -10.87 10.77
C PHE A 168 -4.01 -12.08 10.27
N SER A 169 -3.90 -13.23 10.93
CA SER A 169 -4.65 -14.46 10.64
C SER A 169 -5.85 -14.70 11.57
N GLY A 170 -6.30 -13.71 12.32
CA GLY A 170 -7.48 -13.73 13.16
C GLY A 170 -8.70 -13.09 12.51
#